data_443c118f67bcb2b43a215dc0d70755f1
#
_entry.id   443c118f67bcb2b43a215dc0d70755f1
#
_cell.length_a   1.000
_cell.length_b   1.000
_cell.length_c   1.000
_cell.angle_alpha   90.00
_cell.angle_beta   90.00
_cell.angle_gamma   90.00
#
_symmetry.space_group_name_H-M   'P 1'
#
loop_
_entity.id
_entity.type
_entity.pdbx_description
1 polymer ?
#
loop_
_entity_poly.entity_id
_entity_poly.type
_entity_poly.pdbx_seq_one_letter_code
_entity_poly.pdbx_strand_id
1 'polypeptide(L)'
;MEKYHYFTKDGYINTVFRIPGPKGTVEGLGAQGKPVVLYQHGLFDCFAGIINDEEDSLGLRLVNQGFDLWMGNARCNRYSRDHQWLEVDTSKSEVRAKYWEVSFDQMAEFDQPALWEFILNQTK
;
A
#
# COMPACT_ATOMS: atom_id res chain seq x y z
N MET A 1 -6.11 7.28 -9.91
CA MET A 1 -5.47 6.46 -8.84
C MET A 1 -4.61 7.39 -8.02
N GLU A 2 -4.81 7.36 -6.71
CA GLU A 2 -4.09 8.17 -5.72
C GLU A 2 -2.95 7.36 -5.14
N LYS A 3 -1.85 8.03 -4.74
CA LYS A 3 -0.69 7.39 -4.10
C LYS A 3 -0.44 8.05 -2.75
N TYR A 4 -0.31 7.24 -1.71
CA TYR A 4 0.00 7.69 -0.36
C TYR A 4 1.19 6.93 0.21
N HIS A 5 1.81 7.53 1.23
CA HIS A 5 2.83 6.88 2.04
C HIS A 5 2.34 6.76 3.48
N TYR A 6 2.64 5.65 4.12
CA TYR A 6 2.40 5.43 5.53
C TYR A 6 3.66 4.93 6.23
N PHE A 7 3.75 5.20 7.51
CA PHE A 7 4.95 4.97 8.31
C PHE A 7 4.71 3.88 9.31
N THR A 8 5.65 2.94 9.40
CA THR A 8 5.61 1.89 10.41
C THR A 8 6.37 2.33 11.66
N LYS A 9 6.06 1.74 12.81
CA LYS A 9 6.70 2.07 14.09
C LYS A 9 8.21 1.76 14.09
N ASP A 10 8.65 0.81 13.28
CA ASP A 10 10.05 0.43 13.10
C ASP A 10 10.75 1.16 11.94
N GLY A 11 10.11 2.18 11.36
CA GLY A 11 10.73 3.18 10.48
C GLY A 11 10.59 2.96 8.99
N TYR A 12 9.94 1.91 8.53
CA TYR A 12 9.71 1.73 7.09
C TYR A 12 8.66 2.71 6.58
N ILE A 13 8.89 3.20 5.36
CA ILE A 13 7.98 4.08 4.63
C ILE A 13 7.40 3.26 3.49
N ASN A 14 6.16 2.85 3.65
CA ASN A 14 5.47 2.01 2.69
C ASN A 14 4.49 2.82 1.83
N THR A 15 4.19 2.30 0.66
CA THR A 15 3.28 2.93 -0.30
C THR A 15 1.96 2.18 -0.35
N VAL A 16 0.85 2.93 -0.35
CA VAL A 16 -0.49 2.42 -0.63
C VAL A 16 -1.09 3.21 -1.79
N PHE A 17 -1.74 2.50 -2.69
CA PHE A 17 -2.50 3.10 -3.78
C PHE A 17 -4.00 3.01 -3.50
N ARG A 18 -4.75 3.98 -4.02
CA ARG A 18 -6.20 4.06 -3.86
C ARG A 18 -6.88 4.35 -5.18
N ILE A 19 -8.00 3.68 -5.41
CA ILE A 19 -8.94 4.02 -6.49
C ILE A 19 -10.30 4.28 -5.84
N PRO A 20 -10.66 5.56 -5.58
CA PRO A 20 -11.86 5.93 -4.84
C PRO A 20 -13.15 5.82 -5.66
N GLY A 21 -13.05 5.56 -6.97
CA GLY A 21 -14.18 5.44 -7.86
C GLY A 21 -13.78 5.29 -9.32
N PRO A 22 -14.76 5.13 -10.23
CA PRO A 22 -14.53 5.01 -11.66
C PRO A 22 -13.78 6.19 -12.26
N LYS A 23 -13.28 6.02 -13.49
CA LYS A 23 -12.60 7.08 -14.25
C LYS A 23 -13.45 8.35 -14.31
N GLY A 24 -12.86 9.48 -13.95
CA GLY A 24 -13.54 10.77 -13.85
C GLY A 24 -14.04 11.14 -12.45
N THR A 25 -13.88 10.26 -11.46
CA THR A 25 -14.13 10.62 -10.06
C THR A 25 -13.14 11.69 -9.60
N VAL A 26 -13.66 12.76 -9.01
CA VAL A 26 -12.83 13.85 -8.49
C VAL A 26 -12.02 13.35 -7.30
N GLU A 27 -10.72 13.66 -7.29
CA GLU A 27 -9.79 13.30 -6.23
C GLU A 27 -10.29 13.82 -4.86
N GLY A 28 -10.25 12.97 -3.85
CA GLY A 28 -10.69 13.30 -2.49
C GLY A 28 -12.20 13.32 -2.23
N LEU A 29 -13.03 13.39 -3.27
CA LEU A 29 -14.51 13.46 -3.11
C LEU A 29 -15.23 12.15 -3.43
N GLY A 30 -14.56 11.24 -4.14
CA GLY A 30 -15.21 10.05 -4.70
C GLY A 30 -15.54 8.94 -3.72
N ALA A 31 -15.02 9.00 -2.50
CA ALA A 31 -15.09 7.87 -1.57
C ALA A 31 -16.08 8.05 -0.41
N GLN A 32 -16.69 9.21 -0.26
CA GLN A 32 -17.59 9.48 0.87
C GLN A 32 -18.77 8.50 0.89
N GLY A 33 -18.89 7.76 1.99
CA GLY A 33 -19.95 6.78 2.20
C GLY A 33 -19.80 5.47 1.43
N LYS A 34 -18.69 5.26 0.72
CA LYS A 34 -18.40 3.99 0.04
C LYS A 34 -17.77 2.98 0.98
N PRO A 35 -18.13 1.71 0.89
CA PRO A 35 -17.45 0.67 1.66
C PRO A 35 -16.01 0.52 1.18
N VAL A 36 -15.09 0.46 2.13
CA VAL A 36 -13.66 0.33 1.88
C VAL A 36 -13.30 -1.14 1.66
N VAL A 37 -12.52 -1.40 0.62
CA VAL A 37 -11.89 -2.70 0.37
C VAL A 37 -10.39 -2.52 0.37
N LEU A 38 -9.68 -3.25 1.22
CA LEU A 38 -8.24 -3.33 1.22
C LEU A 38 -7.78 -4.64 0.54
N TYR A 39 -6.95 -4.49 -0.46
CA TYR A 39 -6.17 -5.58 -1.04
C TYR A 39 -4.74 -5.56 -0.51
N GLN A 40 -4.29 -6.68 0.01
CA GLN A 40 -2.89 -6.92 0.33
C GLN A 40 -2.35 -8.07 -0.51
N HIS A 41 -1.29 -7.81 -1.25
CA HIS A 41 -0.62 -8.80 -2.09
C HIS A 41 0.06 -9.91 -1.28
N GLY A 42 0.34 -11.03 -1.92
CA GLY A 42 1.12 -12.13 -1.36
C GLY A 42 2.63 -11.83 -1.26
N LEU A 43 3.38 -12.77 -0.70
CA LEU A 43 4.84 -12.66 -0.59
C LEU A 43 5.47 -12.56 -2.00
N PHE A 44 6.44 -11.67 -2.19
CA PHE A 44 7.12 -11.36 -3.45
C PHE A 44 6.23 -10.76 -4.57
N ASP A 45 5.07 -10.25 -4.23
CA ASP A 45 4.16 -9.60 -5.16
C ASP A 45 4.03 -8.08 -4.88
N CYS A 46 3.08 -7.42 -5.53
CA CYS A 46 2.78 -6.00 -5.35
C CYS A 46 1.30 -5.69 -5.60
N PHE A 47 0.91 -4.45 -5.37
CA PHE A 47 -0.46 -3.98 -5.55
C PHE A 47 -1.06 -4.25 -6.93
N ALA A 48 -0.23 -4.33 -7.97
CA ALA A 48 -0.71 -4.46 -9.35
C ALA A 48 -1.46 -5.77 -9.63
N GLY A 49 -1.23 -6.81 -8.82
CA GLY A 49 -1.87 -8.12 -9.02
C GLY A 49 -3.40 -8.08 -9.08
N ILE A 50 -4.04 -7.13 -8.39
CA ILE A 50 -5.51 -7.01 -8.40
C ILE A 50 -6.07 -6.20 -9.57
N ILE A 51 -5.22 -5.49 -10.33
CA ILE A 51 -5.63 -4.60 -11.44
C ILE A 51 -4.96 -4.93 -12.78
N ASN A 52 -4.19 -6.02 -12.86
CA ASN A 52 -3.40 -6.36 -14.07
C ASN A 52 -4.25 -6.72 -15.30
N ASP A 53 -5.46 -7.22 -15.11
CA ASP A 53 -6.34 -7.64 -16.22
C ASP A 53 -7.22 -6.47 -16.72
N GLU A 54 -6.71 -5.23 -16.63
CA GLU A 54 -7.39 -4.03 -17.05
C GLU A 54 -8.86 -3.96 -16.57
N GLU A 55 -9.81 -3.71 -17.47
CA GLU A 55 -11.24 -3.55 -17.12
C GLU A 55 -11.87 -4.82 -16.54
N ASP A 56 -11.32 -5.99 -16.83
CA ASP A 56 -11.80 -7.28 -16.33
C ASP A 56 -11.20 -7.66 -14.97
N SER A 57 -10.25 -6.88 -14.45
CA SER A 57 -9.63 -7.12 -13.16
C SER A 57 -10.64 -7.05 -12.01
N LEU A 58 -10.41 -7.88 -10.99
CA LEU A 58 -11.22 -7.85 -9.77
C LEU A 58 -11.25 -6.46 -9.13
N GLY A 59 -10.10 -5.76 -9.11
CA GLY A 59 -9.98 -4.43 -8.53
C GLY A 59 -10.89 -3.41 -9.21
N LEU A 60 -10.86 -3.34 -10.54
CA LEU A 60 -11.70 -2.38 -11.27
C LEU A 60 -13.18 -2.76 -11.27
N ARG A 61 -13.51 -4.05 -11.22
CA ARG A 61 -14.90 -4.49 -11.01
C ARG A 61 -15.44 -4.03 -9.66
N LEU A 62 -14.66 -4.12 -8.57
CA LEU A 62 -15.03 -3.60 -7.25
C LEU A 62 -15.25 -2.09 -7.29
N VAL A 63 -14.34 -1.35 -7.90
CA VAL A 63 -14.45 0.12 -8.06
C VAL A 63 -15.73 0.50 -8.82
N ASN A 64 -16.04 -0.20 -9.92
CA ASN A 64 -17.23 0.04 -10.72
C ASN A 64 -18.54 -0.30 -9.97
N GLN A 65 -18.47 -1.19 -8.97
CA GLN A 65 -19.60 -1.50 -8.09
C GLN A 65 -19.74 -0.56 -6.89
N GLY A 66 -18.91 0.47 -6.80
CA GLY A 66 -19.04 1.52 -5.79
C GLY A 66 -18.18 1.33 -4.55
N PHE A 67 -17.16 0.48 -4.58
CA PHE A 67 -16.20 0.35 -3.49
C PHE A 67 -15.06 1.36 -3.60
N ASP A 68 -14.52 1.75 -2.45
CA ASP A 68 -13.26 2.50 -2.31
C ASP A 68 -12.11 1.49 -2.17
N LEU A 69 -11.35 1.28 -3.24
CA LEU A 69 -10.30 0.27 -3.30
C LEU A 69 -8.96 0.83 -2.84
N TRP A 70 -8.39 0.21 -1.81
CA TRP A 70 -7.06 0.46 -1.30
C TRP A 70 -6.14 -0.75 -1.56
N MET A 71 -4.93 -0.51 -2.05
CA MET A 71 -3.99 -1.55 -2.47
C MET A 71 -2.65 -1.31 -1.79
N GLY A 72 -2.37 -2.11 -0.74
CA GLY A 72 -1.15 -2.02 0.04
C GLY A 72 0.07 -2.58 -0.68
N ASN A 73 1.24 -2.08 -0.28
CA ASN A 73 2.53 -2.68 -0.62
C ASN A 73 3.32 -2.90 0.66
N ALA A 74 3.71 -4.14 0.91
CA ALA A 74 4.57 -4.49 2.02
C ALA A 74 5.96 -3.89 1.86
N ARG A 75 6.67 -3.75 2.98
CA ARG A 75 8.08 -3.31 3.00
C ARG A 75 8.95 -4.09 2.02
N CYS A 76 9.98 -3.47 1.52
CA CYS A 76 10.99 -4.08 0.65
C CYS A 76 10.51 -4.48 -0.74
N ASN A 77 9.25 -4.24 -1.14
CA ASN A 77 8.88 -4.38 -2.53
C ASN A 77 9.29 -3.13 -3.34
N ARG A 78 9.20 -3.19 -4.66
CA ARG A 78 9.67 -2.09 -5.54
C ARG A 78 8.98 -0.74 -5.30
N TYR A 79 7.83 -0.72 -4.64
CA TYR A 79 7.04 0.49 -4.34
C TYR A 79 7.20 0.99 -2.91
N SER A 80 7.79 0.17 -2.01
CA SER A 80 7.96 0.41 -0.59
C SER A 80 9.41 0.13 -0.18
N ARG A 81 10.36 0.95 -0.69
CA ARG A 81 11.80 0.77 -0.47
C ARG A 81 12.43 1.82 0.44
N ASP A 82 11.62 2.71 1.02
CA ASP A 82 12.12 3.80 1.83
C ASP A 82 12.11 3.46 3.33
N HIS A 83 12.98 4.15 4.08
CA HIS A 83 13.10 4.03 5.53
C HIS A 83 13.46 5.39 6.13
N GLN A 84 12.94 5.70 7.32
CA GLN A 84 13.11 7.02 7.96
C GLN A 84 14.56 7.35 8.33
N TRP A 85 15.37 6.34 8.64
CA TRP A 85 16.75 6.54 9.10
C TRP A 85 17.78 5.55 8.51
N LEU A 86 17.38 4.60 7.69
CA LEU A 86 18.28 3.69 6.99
C LEU A 86 18.31 4.07 5.50
N GLU A 87 19.50 4.30 4.98
CA GLU A 87 19.71 4.55 3.55
C GLU A 87 19.80 3.21 2.81
N VAL A 88 18.81 2.94 1.96
CA VAL A 88 18.68 1.64 1.26
C VAL A 88 19.72 1.46 0.16
N ASP A 89 19.97 2.51 -0.62
CA ASP A 89 20.88 2.50 -1.76
C ASP A 89 22.30 2.98 -1.38
N THR A 90 22.72 2.69 -0.15
CA THR A 90 24.04 3.02 0.36
C THR A 90 25.11 2.02 -0.05
N SER A 91 26.34 2.49 -0.24
CA SER A 91 27.53 1.64 -0.39
C SER A 91 27.94 0.94 0.93
N LYS A 92 27.41 1.41 2.07
CA LYS A 92 27.70 0.83 3.38
C LYS A 92 26.96 -0.49 3.56
N SER A 93 27.70 -1.60 3.47
CA SER A 93 27.13 -2.96 3.53
C SER A 93 26.34 -3.24 4.83
N GLU A 94 26.78 -2.69 5.97
CA GLU A 94 26.13 -2.86 7.27
C GLU A 94 24.75 -2.19 7.32
N VAL A 95 24.63 -0.98 6.79
CA VAL A 95 23.35 -0.24 6.74
C VAL A 95 22.38 -0.96 5.82
N ARG A 96 22.87 -1.40 4.65
CA ARG A 96 22.06 -2.16 3.69
C ARG A 96 21.61 -3.51 4.25
N ALA A 97 22.50 -4.24 4.93
CA ALA A 97 22.16 -5.50 5.60
C ALA A 97 21.05 -5.29 6.63
N LYS A 98 21.16 -4.25 7.46
CA LYS A 98 20.16 -3.91 8.48
C LYS A 98 18.79 -3.58 7.86
N TYR A 99 18.75 -2.88 6.74
CA TYR A 99 17.48 -2.61 6.03
C TYR A 99 16.79 -3.89 5.56
N TRP A 100 17.58 -4.88 5.08
CA TRP A 100 17.07 -6.15 4.55
C TRP A 100 16.90 -7.24 5.63
N GLU A 101 17.13 -6.93 6.89
CA GLU A 101 16.87 -7.81 8.02
C GLU A 101 15.38 -7.84 8.38
N VAL A 102 14.58 -8.38 7.46
CA VAL A 102 13.12 -8.40 7.55
C VAL A 102 12.56 -9.78 7.23
N SER A 103 11.43 -10.09 7.85
CA SER A 103 10.63 -11.28 7.55
C SER A 103 9.15 -10.91 7.41
N PHE A 104 8.32 -11.88 7.04
CA PHE A 104 6.87 -11.69 7.00
C PHE A 104 6.25 -11.45 8.38
N ASP A 105 6.94 -11.83 9.46
CA ASP A 105 6.49 -11.51 10.82
C ASP A 105 6.45 -10.00 11.06
N GLN A 106 7.50 -9.27 10.66
CA GLN A 106 7.52 -7.81 10.75
C GLN A 106 6.48 -7.16 9.82
N MET A 107 6.22 -7.76 8.66
CA MET A 107 5.12 -7.29 7.79
C MET A 107 3.76 -7.40 8.48
N ALA A 108 3.53 -8.49 9.21
CA ALA A 108 2.28 -8.68 9.98
C ALA A 108 2.22 -7.79 11.22
N GLU A 109 3.32 -7.64 11.94
CA GLU A 109 3.39 -6.91 13.21
C GLU A 109 3.36 -5.38 13.03
N PHE A 110 4.02 -4.87 11.99
CA PHE A 110 4.20 -3.42 11.79
C PHE A 110 3.49 -2.88 10.55
N ASP A 111 3.61 -3.53 9.39
CA ASP A 111 3.06 -2.99 8.14
C ASP A 111 1.53 -3.00 8.14
N GLN A 112 0.92 -4.13 8.49
CA GLN A 112 -0.52 -4.28 8.44
C GLN A 112 -1.25 -3.34 9.42
N PRO A 113 -0.89 -3.26 10.71
CA PRO A 113 -1.53 -2.32 11.62
C PRO A 113 -1.37 -0.86 11.21
N ALA A 114 -0.17 -0.48 10.73
CA ALA A 114 0.07 0.88 10.26
C ALA A 114 -0.76 1.23 9.02
N LEU A 115 -0.90 0.29 8.09
CA LEU A 115 -1.74 0.45 6.90
C LEU A 115 -3.22 0.61 7.27
N TRP A 116 -3.73 -0.23 8.15
CA TRP A 116 -5.13 -0.17 8.58
C TRP A 116 -5.44 1.13 9.32
N GLU A 117 -4.58 1.54 10.24
CA GLU A 117 -4.73 2.82 10.94
C GLU A 117 -4.71 4.00 9.98
N PHE A 118 -3.80 4.00 9.01
CA PHE A 118 -3.72 5.01 7.97
C PHE A 118 -5.04 5.10 7.17
N ILE A 119 -5.53 3.97 6.65
CA ILE A 119 -6.78 3.93 5.86
C ILE A 119 -7.98 4.40 6.69
N LEU A 120 -8.12 3.92 7.92
CA LEU A 120 -9.20 4.34 8.83
C LEU A 120 -9.18 5.85 9.09
N ASN A 121 -8.00 6.46 9.20
CA ASN A 121 -7.88 7.91 9.38
C ASN A 121 -8.21 8.70 8.12
N GLN A 122 -8.01 8.13 6.93
CA GLN A 122 -8.34 8.77 5.65
C GLN A 122 -9.82 8.63 5.26
N THR A 123 -10.52 7.65 5.82
CA THR A 123 -11.90 7.28 5.39
C THR A 123 -12.97 7.57 6.44
N LYS A 124 -12.59 8.19 7.54
CA LYS A 124 -13.54 8.65 8.59
C LYS A 124 -14.40 9.81 8.13
#